data_21a8053af91ae4a26ca27d90f6c4fbae
#
_entry.id   21a8053af91ae4a26ca27d90f6c4fbae
#
_cell.length_a   1.000
_cell.length_b   1.000
_cell.length_c   1.000
_cell.angle_alpha   90.00
_cell.angle_beta   90.00
_cell.angle_gamma   90.00
#
_symmetry.space_group_name_H-M   'P 1'
#
loop_
_entity.id
_entity.type
_entity.pdbx_description
1 polymer ?
#
loop_
_entity_poly.entity_id
_entity_poly.type
_entity_poly.pdbx_seq_one_letter_code
_entity_poly.pdbx_strand_id
1 'polypeptide(L)'
;MASIAQWVEGARPRTLPNAVAPVVAGTGAAAWLDAFVWWKALLALAVSLALIVGVNFANDYSDGIRGTDDERAGPLRLVGSKLASPRAVLSAAVVSLGVGAVAGLTLAVVSAPWLIAVGVVCIAGAWLYTGGSRPYATAILVVNNLRDIPTDRVAGKVTLAVRLGDGRTRILYQSMLAVAGVLTLVLMLATPWCAVGLIAAPLALRAAGPVRRGLGGRELIPVLRDTGLTMLVWSIAVALALAFG
;
A
#
# COMPACT_ATOMS: atom_id res chain seq x y z
N MET A 1 22.76 -16.90 -6.68
CA MET A 1 22.46 -15.57 -6.09
C MET A 1 21.43 -14.87 -6.96
N ALA A 2 20.46 -14.22 -6.34
CA ALA A 2 19.46 -13.46 -7.08
C ALA A 2 20.07 -12.33 -7.91
N SER A 3 19.61 -12.14 -9.13
CA SER A 3 19.99 -11.01 -10.00
C SER A 3 19.38 -9.69 -9.51
N ILE A 4 19.92 -8.56 -9.97
CA ILE A 4 19.35 -7.22 -9.66
C ILE A 4 17.88 -7.15 -10.08
N ALA A 5 17.54 -7.69 -11.27
CA ALA A 5 16.16 -7.72 -11.75
C ALA A 5 15.23 -8.49 -10.81
N GLN A 6 15.68 -9.62 -10.25
CA GLN A 6 14.92 -10.40 -9.27
C GLN A 6 14.75 -9.65 -7.94
N TRP A 7 15.77 -8.92 -7.47
CA TRP A 7 15.64 -8.05 -6.29
C TRP A 7 14.62 -6.92 -6.52
N VAL A 8 14.64 -6.29 -7.71
CA VAL A 8 13.65 -5.26 -8.08
C VAL A 8 12.25 -5.87 -8.12
N GLU A 9 12.09 -7.06 -8.69
CA GLU A 9 10.79 -7.75 -8.72
C GLU A 9 10.31 -8.12 -7.30
N GLY A 10 11.22 -8.56 -6.42
CA GLY A 10 10.94 -8.81 -5.01
C GLY A 10 10.51 -7.56 -4.23
N ALA A 11 11.03 -6.39 -4.57
CA ALA A 11 10.57 -5.10 -4.03
C ALA A 11 9.13 -4.75 -4.48
N ARG A 12 8.57 -5.45 -5.47
CA ARG A 12 7.21 -5.32 -5.99
C ARG A 12 6.87 -3.93 -6.52
N PRO A 13 7.45 -3.48 -7.65
CA PRO A 13 7.20 -2.16 -8.25
C PRO A 13 5.71 -1.85 -8.46
N ARG A 14 4.87 -2.87 -8.64
CA ARG A 14 3.41 -2.73 -8.79
C ARG A 14 2.71 -2.14 -7.56
N THR A 15 3.37 -2.14 -6.40
CA THR A 15 2.84 -1.57 -5.14
C THR A 15 3.31 -0.13 -4.90
N LEU A 16 4.29 0.37 -5.67
CA LEU A 16 4.83 1.72 -5.51
C LEU A 16 3.79 2.86 -5.70
N PRO A 17 2.76 2.72 -6.57
CA PRO A 17 1.69 3.71 -6.62
C PRO A 17 1.06 4.01 -5.24
N ASN A 18 1.02 3.02 -4.34
CA ASN A 18 0.48 3.19 -2.98
C ASN A 18 1.38 4.03 -2.09
N ALA A 19 2.69 4.07 -2.38
CA ALA A 19 3.64 4.93 -1.69
C ALA A 19 3.57 6.38 -2.23
N VAL A 20 3.42 6.52 -3.54
CA VAL A 20 3.45 7.83 -4.24
C VAL A 20 2.14 8.59 -4.02
N ALA A 21 0.99 7.91 -4.14
CA ALA A 21 -0.32 8.54 -4.11
C ALA A 21 -0.58 9.43 -2.86
N PRO A 22 -0.37 8.97 -1.62
CA PRO A 22 -0.62 9.78 -0.43
C PRO A 22 0.34 10.98 -0.33
N VAL A 23 1.58 10.82 -0.80
CA VAL A 23 2.56 11.92 -0.79
C VAL A 23 2.15 13.00 -1.78
N VAL A 24 1.72 12.62 -2.98
CA VAL A 24 1.21 13.56 -3.99
C VAL A 24 -0.01 14.32 -3.47
N ALA A 25 -1.00 13.61 -2.89
CA ALA A 25 -2.19 14.24 -2.33
C ALA A 25 -1.83 15.20 -1.18
N GLY A 26 -0.94 14.79 -0.27
CA GLY A 26 -0.47 15.63 0.84
C GLY A 26 0.33 16.85 0.37
N THR A 27 1.10 16.70 -0.72
CA THR A 27 1.83 17.81 -1.34
C THR A 27 0.87 18.84 -1.95
N GLY A 28 -0.20 18.39 -2.62
CA GLY A 28 -1.25 19.27 -3.12
C GLY A 28 -1.98 20.02 -2.00
N ALA A 29 -2.30 19.33 -0.90
CA ALA A 29 -2.89 19.97 0.27
C ALA A 29 -1.95 21.00 0.92
N ALA A 30 -0.65 20.73 0.98
CA ALA A 30 0.35 21.68 1.47
C ALA A 30 0.47 22.91 0.56
N ALA A 31 0.38 22.74 -0.76
CA ALA A 31 0.36 23.83 -1.71
C ALA A 31 -0.90 24.71 -1.55
N TRP A 32 -2.07 24.10 -1.35
CA TRP A 32 -3.31 24.81 -1.06
C TRP A 32 -3.24 25.70 0.18
N LEU A 33 -2.45 25.28 1.18
CA LEU A 33 -2.26 25.99 2.45
C LEU A 33 -1.06 26.96 2.42
N ASP A 34 -0.46 27.24 1.26
CA ASP A 34 0.77 28.03 1.09
C ASP A 34 1.95 27.50 1.94
N ALA A 35 1.94 26.20 2.28
CA ALA A 35 2.92 25.53 3.13
C ALA A 35 3.79 24.50 2.39
N PHE A 36 3.83 24.56 1.05
CA PHE A 36 4.62 23.64 0.24
C PHE A 36 6.12 23.84 0.42
N VAL A 37 6.82 22.74 0.75
CA VAL A 37 8.27 22.69 0.87
C VAL A 37 8.78 21.47 0.13
N TRP A 38 9.40 21.63 -1.03
CA TRP A 38 9.76 20.56 -1.96
C TRP A 38 10.61 19.45 -1.33
N TRP A 39 11.63 19.79 -0.52
CA TRP A 39 12.48 18.78 0.11
C TRP A 39 11.78 17.98 1.20
N LYS A 40 10.77 18.55 1.88
CA LYS A 40 9.90 17.80 2.82
C LYS A 40 9.03 16.79 2.06
N ALA A 41 8.53 17.16 0.89
CA ALA A 41 7.80 16.24 0.01
C ALA A 41 8.70 15.08 -0.45
N LEU A 42 9.98 15.35 -0.79
CA LEU A 42 10.94 14.31 -1.13
C LEU A 42 11.25 13.38 0.06
N LEU A 43 11.41 13.93 1.27
CA LEU A 43 11.58 13.09 2.48
C LEU A 43 10.34 12.23 2.74
N ALA A 44 9.14 12.79 2.61
CA ALA A 44 7.89 12.02 2.76
C ALA A 44 7.81 10.89 1.72
N LEU A 45 8.24 11.16 0.47
CA LEU A 45 8.30 10.14 -0.57
C LEU A 45 9.33 9.05 -0.23
N ALA A 46 10.50 9.42 0.25
CA ALA A 46 11.54 8.48 0.67
C ALA A 46 11.03 7.57 1.82
N VAL A 47 10.36 8.15 2.83
CA VAL A 47 9.70 7.39 3.91
C VAL A 47 8.72 6.38 3.34
N SER A 48 7.80 6.84 2.50
CA SER A 48 6.72 6.00 1.97
C SER A 48 7.23 4.86 1.09
N LEU A 49 8.21 5.14 0.22
CA LEU A 49 8.86 4.14 -0.63
C LEU A 49 9.64 3.12 0.21
N ALA A 50 10.43 3.59 1.18
CA ALA A 50 11.22 2.73 2.05
C ALA A 50 10.34 1.80 2.89
N LEU A 51 9.22 2.30 3.43
CA LEU A 51 8.28 1.48 4.18
C LEU A 51 7.63 0.41 3.31
N ILE A 52 7.17 0.76 2.09
CA ILE A 52 6.51 -0.21 1.21
C ILE A 52 7.47 -1.31 0.74
N VAL A 53 8.70 -0.95 0.38
CA VAL A 53 9.75 -1.90 -0.02
C VAL A 53 10.15 -2.78 1.17
N GLY A 54 10.37 -2.18 2.34
CA GLY A 54 10.70 -2.89 3.56
C GLY A 54 9.63 -3.91 3.96
N VAL A 55 8.36 -3.54 3.89
CA VAL A 55 7.23 -4.45 4.15
C VAL A 55 7.15 -5.57 3.11
N ASN A 56 7.43 -5.29 1.83
CA ASN A 56 7.43 -6.33 0.79
C ASN A 56 8.51 -7.38 1.04
N PHE A 57 9.74 -6.98 1.42
CA PHE A 57 10.81 -7.91 1.78
C PHE A 57 10.54 -8.63 3.10
N ALA A 58 9.98 -7.95 4.11
CA ALA A 58 9.63 -8.57 5.39
C ALA A 58 8.53 -9.64 5.21
N ASN A 59 7.55 -9.40 4.32
CA ASN A 59 6.55 -10.38 3.95
C ASN A 59 7.16 -11.59 3.22
N ASP A 60 8.09 -11.35 2.28
CA ASP A 60 8.79 -12.42 1.57
C ASP A 60 9.57 -13.30 2.55
N TYR A 61 10.33 -12.69 3.48
CA TYR A 61 11.03 -13.40 4.54
C TYR A 61 10.08 -14.23 5.42
N SER A 62 9.00 -13.59 5.93
CA SER A 62 8.07 -14.23 6.87
C SER A 62 7.31 -15.39 6.24
N ASP A 63 6.86 -15.24 5.00
CA ASP A 63 6.12 -16.27 4.27
C ASP A 63 7.08 -17.41 3.86
N GLY A 64 8.31 -17.06 3.43
CA GLY A 64 9.31 -18.02 2.99
C GLY A 64 9.82 -18.94 4.10
N ILE A 65 10.01 -18.42 5.33
CA ILE A 65 10.42 -19.27 6.46
C ILE A 65 9.29 -20.17 7.00
N ARG A 66 8.04 -19.84 6.68
CA ARG A 66 6.85 -20.62 7.08
C ARG A 66 6.40 -21.64 6.03
N GLY A 67 7.06 -21.67 4.85
CA GLY A 67 6.71 -22.58 3.77
C GLY A 67 5.34 -22.30 3.11
N THR A 68 4.77 -21.10 3.33
CA THR A 68 3.44 -20.75 2.79
C THR A 68 3.46 -20.36 1.31
N ASP A 69 4.64 -20.30 0.70
CA ASP A 69 4.85 -19.84 -0.67
C ASP A 69 5.01 -20.98 -1.71
N ASP A 70 5.08 -22.25 -1.29
CA ASP A 70 5.44 -23.38 -2.17
C ASP A 70 4.37 -23.66 -3.25
N GLU A 71 3.10 -23.28 -3.03
CA GLU A 71 1.99 -23.48 -3.99
C GLU A 71 1.27 -22.17 -4.39
N ARG A 72 1.82 -21.02 -4.04
CA ARG A 72 1.12 -19.75 -4.20
C ARG A 72 1.25 -19.15 -5.60
N ALA A 73 0.13 -18.79 -6.22
CA ALA A 73 0.10 -17.96 -7.42
C ALA A 73 0.29 -16.48 -7.05
N GLY A 74 1.46 -15.90 -7.38
CA GLY A 74 1.73 -14.50 -7.06
C GLY A 74 3.03 -13.98 -7.68
N PRO A 75 3.43 -12.73 -7.38
CA PRO A 75 4.70 -12.18 -7.81
C PRO A 75 5.86 -12.99 -7.21
N LEU A 76 7.04 -12.85 -7.85
CA LEU A 76 8.27 -13.52 -7.44
C LEU A 76 8.52 -13.37 -5.94
N ARG A 77 8.90 -14.47 -5.29
CA ARG A 77 9.31 -14.55 -3.89
C ARG A 77 10.76 -15.00 -3.83
N LEU A 78 11.64 -14.15 -3.32
CA LEU A 78 13.08 -14.44 -3.28
C LEU A 78 13.41 -15.62 -2.37
N VAL A 79 12.76 -15.73 -1.20
CA VAL A 79 12.95 -16.82 -0.26
C VAL A 79 12.21 -18.08 -0.74
N GLY A 80 10.94 -17.99 -1.07
CA GLY A 80 10.13 -19.13 -1.50
C GLY A 80 10.67 -19.79 -2.77
N SER A 81 11.17 -18.98 -3.73
CA SER A 81 11.83 -19.48 -4.94
C SER A 81 13.31 -19.89 -4.73
N LYS A 82 13.84 -19.85 -3.51
CA LYS A 82 15.23 -20.17 -3.16
C LYS A 82 16.28 -19.34 -3.92
N LEU A 83 15.92 -18.17 -4.42
CA LEU A 83 16.80 -17.27 -5.16
C LEU A 83 17.71 -16.47 -4.24
N ALA A 84 17.25 -16.13 -3.03
CA ALA A 84 18.03 -15.47 -2.00
C ALA A 84 17.84 -16.17 -0.64
N SER A 85 18.87 -16.06 0.20
CA SER A 85 18.79 -16.62 1.56
C SER A 85 17.80 -15.78 2.41
N PRO A 86 17.10 -16.41 3.38
CA PRO A 86 16.22 -15.70 4.29
C PRO A 86 16.91 -14.53 5.01
N ARG A 87 18.19 -14.71 5.41
CA ARG A 87 18.97 -13.66 6.06
C ARG A 87 19.20 -12.46 5.15
N ALA A 88 19.48 -12.67 3.86
CA ALA A 88 19.67 -11.56 2.90
C ALA A 88 18.39 -10.75 2.70
N VAL A 89 17.26 -11.43 2.58
CA VAL A 89 15.94 -10.76 2.41
C VAL A 89 15.54 -10.03 3.70
N LEU A 90 15.78 -10.62 4.88
CA LEU A 90 15.57 -9.93 6.16
C LEU A 90 16.45 -8.67 6.28
N SER A 91 17.73 -8.78 5.91
CA SER A 91 18.64 -7.61 5.92
C SER A 91 18.14 -6.51 5.00
N ALA A 92 17.65 -6.83 3.78
CA ALA A 92 17.08 -5.85 2.88
C ALA A 92 15.82 -5.19 3.47
N ALA A 93 14.96 -5.95 4.15
CA ALA A 93 13.80 -5.41 4.87
C ALA A 93 14.22 -4.44 5.98
N VAL A 94 15.17 -4.83 6.84
CA VAL A 94 15.65 -4.00 7.96
C VAL A 94 16.32 -2.73 7.46
N VAL A 95 17.17 -2.82 6.42
CA VAL A 95 17.81 -1.65 5.81
C VAL A 95 16.76 -0.69 5.22
N SER A 96 15.78 -1.21 4.48
CA SER A 96 14.72 -0.37 3.93
C SER A 96 13.90 0.33 5.02
N LEU A 97 13.48 -0.40 6.07
CA LEU A 97 12.75 0.18 7.20
C LEU A 97 13.61 1.20 7.96
N GLY A 98 14.92 0.94 8.11
CA GLY A 98 15.89 1.85 8.71
C GLY A 98 16.02 3.16 7.94
N VAL A 99 16.12 3.10 6.61
CA VAL A 99 16.11 4.29 5.74
C VAL A 99 14.82 5.08 5.94
N GLY A 100 13.67 4.40 5.97
CA GLY A 100 12.37 5.03 6.23
C GLY A 100 12.31 5.69 7.62
N ALA A 101 12.88 5.04 8.64
CA ALA A 101 12.93 5.58 10.00
C ALA A 101 13.80 6.84 10.09
N VAL A 102 14.99 6.83 9.49
CA VAL A 102 15.90 8.00 9.47
C VAL A 102 15.26 9.17 8.72
N ALA A 103 14.74 8.93 7.51
CA ALA A 103 14.07 9.97 6.74
C ALA A 103 12.82 10.52 7.46
N GLY A 104 12.04 9.63 8.09
CA GLY A 104 10.84 9.99 8.85
C GLY A 104 11.17 10.78 10.12
N LEU A 105 12.23 10.40 10.84
CA LEU A 105 12.72 11.15 12.00
C LEU A 105 13.17 12.55 11.59
N THR A 106 13.96 12.66 10.52
CA THR A 106 14.38 13.93 9.96
C THR A 106 13.18 14.81 9.64
N LEU A 107 12.18 14.26 8.92
CA LEU A 107 10.97 14.98 8.55
C LEU A 107 10.18 15.43 9.79
N ALA A 108 10.06 14.58 10.82
CA ALA A 108 9.36 14.89 12.05
C ALA A 108 10.02 16.02 12.83
N VAL A 109 11.35 15.97 13.01
CA VAL A 109 12.10 16.99 13.74
C VAL A 109 11.98 18.37 13.08
N VAL A 110 12.05 18.43 11.74
CA VAL A 110 12.00 19.71 11.00
C VAL A 110 10.58 20.20 10.68
N SER A 111 9.56 19.42 11.01
CA SER A 111 8.17 19.80 10.72
C SER A 111 7.32 19.86 11.99
N ALA A 112 7.14 18.73 12.66
CA ALA A 112 6.33 18.66 13.89
C ALA A 112 6.74 17.40 14.67
N PRO A 113 7.32 17.56 15.88
CA PRO A 113 7.83 16.42 16.67
C PRO A 113 6.80 15.33 16.98
N TRP A 114 5.51 15.66 17.07
CA TRP A 114 4.45 14.68 17.27
C TRP A 114 4.35 13.63 16.13
N LEU A 115 4.85 13.93 14.94
CA LEU A 115 4.93 12.98 13.83
C LEU A 115 5.83 11.78 14.16
N ILE A 116 6.73 11.88 15.15
CA ILE A 116 7.51 10.75 15.65
C ILE A 116 6.58 9.66 16.18
N ALA A 117 5.55 10.03 16.94
CA ALA A 117 4.58 9.07 17.46
C ALA A 117 3.82 8.37 16.32
N VAL A 118 3.43 9.12 15.27
CA VAL A 118 2.82 8.55 14.06
C VAL A 118 3.79 7.58 13.36
N GLY A 119 5.06 7.98 13.20
CA GLY A 119 6.10 7.14 12.60
C GLY A 119 6.31 5.83 13.37
N VAL A 120 6.36 5.88 14.70
CA VAL A 120 6.48 4.69 15.55
C VAL A 120 5.27 3.77 15.36
N VAL A 121 4.05 4.32 15.34
CA VAL A 121 2.83 3.53 15.10
C VAL A 121 2.85 2.90 13.71
N CYS A 122 3.30 3.63 12.67
CA CYS A 122 3.42 3.11 11.31
C CYS A 122 4.44 1.97 11.21
N ILE A 123 5.63 2.13 11.79
CA ILE A 123 6.68 1.10 11.78
C ILE A 123 6.25 -0.12 12.59
N ALA A 124 5.68 0.09 13.79
CA ALA A 124 5.12 -0.99 14.59
C ALA A 124 3.97 -1.71 13.86
N GLY A 125 3.09 -0.97 13.19
CA GLY A 125 2.03 -1.53 12.36
C GLY A 125 2.56 -2.34 11.18
N ALA A 126 3.58 -1.85 10.49
CA ALA A 126 4.27 -2.56 9.42
C ALA A 126 4.90 -3.87 9.93
N TRP A 127 5.60 -3.83 11.05
CA TRP A 127 6.21 -5.01 11.67
C TRP A 127 5.17 -6.01 12.18
N LEU A 128 4.14 -5.55 12.88
CA LEU A 128 3.05 -6.40 13.37
C LEU A 128 2.23 -7.01 12.21
N TYR A 129 2.12 -6.31 11.08
CA TYR A 129 1.48 -6.84 9.88
C TYR A 129 2.28 -7.99 9.26
N THR A 130 3.61 -7.87 9.19
CA THR A 130 4.48 -8.88 8.59
C THR A 130 4.74 -10.06 9.52
N GLY A 131 4.85 -9.82 10.83
CA GLY A 131 5.16 -10.83 11.85
C GLY A 131 3.97 -11.31 12.67
N GLY A 132 2.84 -10.60 12.66
CA GLY A 132 1.69 -10.86 13.50
C GLY A 132 0.36 -10.82 12.73
N SER A 133 -0.57 -11.64 13.17
CA SER A 133 -1.89 -11.87 12.59
C SER A 133 -2.92 -10.76 12.84
N ARG A 134 -2.55 -9.47 12.84
CA ARG A 134 -3.50 -8.36 13.07
C ARG A 134 -3.56 -7.40 11.89
N PRO A 135 -4.78 -7.06 11.43
CA PRO A 135 -5.00 -6.38 10.16
C PRO A 135 -5.16 -4.86 10.32
N TYR A 136 -4.35 -4.10 9.63
CA TYR A 136 -4.70 -2.74 9.24
C TYR A 136 -4.73 -2.69 7.71
N ALA A 137 -5.94 -2.47 7.15
CA ALA A 137 -6.20 -2.67 5.73
C ALA A 137 -6.35 -1.35 4.99
N THR A 138 -5.51 -1.15 3.98
CA THR A 138 -5.88 -0.34 2.82
C THR A 138 -6.71 -1.21 1.85
N ALA A 139 -7.47 -0.62 0.93
CA ALA A 139 -8.28 -1.37 -0.05
C ALA A 139 -7.46 -2.44 -0.81
N ILE A 140 -6.20 -2.15 -1.12
CA ILE A 140 -5.29 -3.10 -1.78
C ILE A 140 -4.97 -4.28 -0.87
N LEU A 141 -4.74 -4.05 0.43
CA LEU A 141 -4.53 -5.14 1.39
C LEU A 141 -5.79 -5.98 1.56
N VAL A 142 -6.97 -5.35 1.52
CA VAL A 142 -8.25 -6.07 1.57
C VAL A 142 -8.40 -7.01 0.38
N VAL A 143 -8.11 -6.55 -0.84
CA VAL A 143 -8.16 -7.41 -2.05
C VAL A 143 -7.08 -8.47 -2.04
N ASN A 144 -5.87 -8.14 -1.58
CA ASN A 144 -4.79 -9.13 -1.47
C ASN A 144 -5.19 -10.24 -0.50
N ASN A 145 -5.70 -9.88 0.68
CA ASN A 145 -6.16 -10.86 1.66
C ASN A 145 -7.43 -11.58 1.21
N LEU A 146 -8.34 -10.94 0.46
CA LEU A 146 -9.50 -11.58 -0.15
C LEU A 146 -9.08 -12.70 -1.12
N ARG A 147 -8.08 -12.43 -1.96
CA ARG A 147 -7.51 -13.42 -2.88
C ARG A 147 -6.95 -14.63 -2.13
N ASP A 148 -6.31 -14.36 -1.00
CA ASP A 148 -5.52 -15.34 -0.27
C ASP A 148 -6.34 -16.09 0.81
N ILE A 149 -7.65 -15.80 1.02
CA ILE A 149 -8.48 -16.47 2.01
C ILE A 149 -8.37 -18.02 1.98
N PRO A 150 -8.42 -18.70 0.80
CA PRO A 150 -8.34 -20.16 0.78
C PRO A 150 -6.99 -20.67 1.28
N THR A 151 -5.89 -20.08 0.82
CA THR A 151 -4.51 -20.48 1.19
C THR A 151 -4.19 -20.10 2.64
N ASP A 152 -4.62 -18.92 3.10
CA ASP A 152 -4.43 -18.47 4.48
C ASP A 152 -5.15 -19.39 5.48
N ARG A 153 -6.35 -19.88 5.13
CA ARG A 153 -7.08 -20.86 5.98
C ARG A 153 -6.33 -22.18 6.11
N VAL A 154 -5.81 -22.71 5.01
CA VAL A 154 -5.04 -23.97 5.01
C VAL A 154 -3.75 -23.81 5.81
N ALA A 155 -3.07 -22.66 5.68
CA ALA A 155 -1.84 -22.37 6.42
C ALA A 155 -2.09 -21.96 7.89
N GLY A 156 -3.33 -21.95 8.39
CA GLY A 156 -3.67 -21.51 9.76
C GLY A 156 -3.44 -20.01 10.00
N LYS A 157 -3.27 -19.21 8.95
CA LYS A 157 -3.05 -17.76 9.03
C LYS A 157 -4.38 -17.03 9.18
N VAL A 158 -4.59 -16.37 10.32
CA VAL A 158 -5.84 -15.68 10.66
C VAL A 158 -5.74 -14.21 10.28
N THR A 159 -6.01 -13.86 9.01
CA THR A 159 -6.12 -12.48 8.54
C THR A 159 -7.52 -11.90 8.81
N LEU A 160 -7.69 -10.56 8.66
CA LEU A 160 -9.01 -9.94 8.76
C LEU A 160 -10.00 -10.54 7.73
N ALA A 161 -9.53 -10.77 6.51
CA ALA A 161 -10.35 -11.36 5.47
C ALA A 161 -10.82 -12.78 5.82
N VAL A 162 -9.94 -13.59 6.44
CA VAL A 162 -10.31 -14.93 6.94
C VAL A 162 -11.37 -14.83 8.04
N ARG A 163 -11.26 -13.83 8.94
CA ARG A 163 -12.24 -13.59 10.02
C ARG A 163 -13.58 -13.08 9.52
N LEU A 164 -13.57 -12.12 8.61
CA LEU A 164 -14.78 -11.53 8.03
C LEU A 164 -15.49 -12.49 7.07
N GLY A 165 -14.74 -13.38 6.44
CA GLY A 165 -15.18 -14.20 5.33
C GLY A 165 -15.25 -13.45 4.01
N ASP A 166 -15.48 -14.17 2.92
CA ASP A 166 -15.43 -13.66 1.56
C ASP A 166 -16.41 -12.48 1.32
N GLY A 167 -17.70 -12.67 1.63
CA GLY A 167 -18.72 -11.68 1.35
C GLY A 167 -18.50 -10.33 2.05
N ARG A 168 -18.19 -10.34 3.36
CA ARG A 168 -17.94 -9.11 4.13
C ARG A 168 -16.63 -8.43 3.70
N THR A 169 -15.64 -9.19 3.30
CA THR A 169 -14.37 -8.64 2.78
C THR A 169 -14.60 -7.92 1.45
N ARG A 170 -15.48 -8.42 0.58
CA ARG A 170 -15.88 -7.75 -0.65
C ARG A 170 -16.62 -6.43 -0.39
N ILE A 171 -17.54 -6.43 0.59
CA ILE A 171 -18.24 -5.21 1.00
C ILE A 171 -17.21 -4.20 1.54
N LEU A 172 -16.30 -4.61 2.41
CA LEU A 172 -15.25 -3.75 2.96
C LEU A 172 -14.41 -3.11 1.84
N TYR A 173 -14.02 -3.86 0.83
CA TYR A 173 -13.28 -3.33 -0.32
C TYR A 173 -14.07 -2.26 -1.07
N GLN A 174 -15.35 -2.54 -1.37
CA GLN A 174 -16.22 -1.61 -2.08
C GLN A 174 -16.49 -0.33 -1.27
N SER A 175 -16.69 -0.46 0.05
CA SER A 175 -16.85 0.71 0.91
C SER A 175 -15.62 1.61 0.94
N MET A 176 -14.42 1.03 0.90
CA MET A 176 -13.18 1.83 0.82
C MET A 176 -13.05 2.62 -0.48
N LEU A 177 -13.48 2.04 -1.61
CA LEU A 177 -13.56 2.79 -2.88
C LEU A 177 -14.62 3.90 -2.82
N ALA A 178 -15.78 3.62 -2.21
CA ALA A 178 -16.85 4.61 -2.04
C ALA A 178 -16.40 5.78 -1.15
N VAL A 179 -15.64 5.52 -0.08
CA VAL A 179 -15.07 6.56 0.79
C VAL A 179 -14.21 7.55 0.00
N ALA A 180 -13.41 7.08 -0.96
CA ALA A 180 -12.63 7.98 -1.84
C ALA A 180 -13.54 8.91 -2.66
N GLY A 181 -14.67 8.39 -3.17
CA GLY A 181 -15.68 9.20 -3.84
C GLY A 181 -16.32 10.24 -2.91
N VAL A 182 -16.70 9.84 -1.69
CA VAL A 182 -17.25 10.75 -0.68
C VAL A 182 -16.24 11.85 -0.31
N LEU A 183 -14.96 11.48 -0.11
CA LEU A 183 -13.91 12.44 0.16
C LEU A 183 -13.73 13.45 -0.98
N THR A 184 -13.87 13.01 -2.24
CA THR A 184 -13.85 13.94 -3.38
C THR A 184 -14.98 14.96 -3.28
N LEU A 185 -16.19 14.52 -2.97
CA LEU A 185 -17.35 15.42 -2.79
C LEU A 185 -17.14 16.40 -1.61
N VAL A 186 -16.53 15.94 -0.52
CA VAL A 186 -16.19 16.81 0.61
C VAL A 186 -15.14 17.84 0.20
N LEU A 187 -14.11 17.44 -0.54
CA LEU A 187 -13.07 18.35 -1.01
C LEU A 187 -13.62 19.41 -2.00
N MET A 188 -14.69 19.11 -2.74
CA MET A 188 -15.38 20.10 -3.58
C MET A 188 -16.00 21.24 -2.77
N LEU A 189 -16.24 21.07 -1.46
CA LEU A 189 -16.67 22.16 -0.58
C LEU A 189 -15.53 23.16 -0.30
N ALA A 190 -14.28 22.73 -0.37
CA ALA A 190 -13.11 23.60 -0.26
C ALA A 190 -12.82 24.30 -1.58
N THR A 191 -12.77 23.55 -2.67
CA THR A 191 -12.65 24.09 -4.03
C THR A 191 -13.39 23.19 -5.03
N PRO A 192 -14.27 23.78 -5.91
CA PRO A 192 -14.98 23.02 -6.95
C PRO A 192 -14.06 22.26 -7.92
N TRP A 193 -12.82 22.73 -8.09
CA TRP A 193 -11.82 22.09 -8.95
C TRP A 193 -11.51 20.64 -8.53
N CYS A 194 -11.71 20.27 -7.25
CA CYS A 194 -11.55 18.90 -6.78
C CYS A 194 -12.49 17.90 -7.47
N ALA A 195 -13.51 18.35 -8.20
CA ALA A 195 -14.32 17.50 -9.07
C ALA A 195 -13.49 16.72 -10.10
N VAL A 196 -12.31 17.25 -10.50
CA VAL A 196 -11.36 16.55 -11.37
C VAL A 196 -10.94 15.19 -10.77
N GLY A 197 -10.97 15.00 -9.44
CA GLY A 197 -10.72 13.71 -8.81
C GLY A 197 -11.65 12.59 -9.29
N LEU A 198 -12.85 12.93 -9.80
CA LEU A 198 -13.81 11.97 -10.37
C LEU A 198 -13.30 11.31 -11.67
N ILE A 199 -12.25 11.82 -12.31
CA ILE A 199 -11.60 11.18 -13.46
C ILE A 199 -11.08 9.77 -13.11
N ALA A 200 -10.82 9.49 -11.83
CA ALA A 200 -10.43 8.16 -11.35
C ALA A 200 -11.61 7.17 -11.26
N ALA A 201 -12.85 7.62 -11.33
CA ALA A 201 -14.04 6.77 -11.16
C ALA A 201 -14.13 5.60 -12.15
N PRO A 202 -13.85 5.75 -13.46
CA PRO A 202 -13.84 4.61 -14.37
C PRO A 202 -12.86 3.50 -13.96
N LEU A 203 -11.67 3.87 -13.47
CA LEU A 203 -10.67 2.92 -12.96
C LEU A 203 -11.16 2.23 -11.68
N ALA A 204 -11.79 2.98 -10.77
CA ALA A 204 -12.39 2.44 -9.55
C ALA A 204 -13.50 1.42 -9.88
N LEU A 205 -14.37 1.74 -10.81
CA LEU A 205 -15.46 0.85 -11.28
C LEU A 205 -14.88 -0.41 -11.94
N ARG A 206 -13.83 -0.26 -12.74
CA ARG A 206 -13.11 -1.39 -13.35
C ARG A 206 -12.50 -2.29 -12.28
N ALA A 207 -11.85 -1.72 -11.26
CA ALA A 207 -11.29 -2.48 -10.15
C ALA A 207 -12.38 -3.17 -9.32
N ALA A 208 -13.52 -2.53 -9.09
CA ALA A 208 -14.64 -3.11 -8.35
C ALA A 208 -15.35 -4.26 -9.09
N GLY A 209 -15.31 -4.29 -10.42
CA GLY A 209 -16.05 -5.25 -11.24
C GLY A 209 -15.80 -6.72 -10.89
N PRO A 210 -14.54 -7.21 -10.90
CA PRO A 210 -14.22 -8.59 -10.54
C PRO A 210 -14.64 -8.94 -9.10
N VAL A 211 -14.43 -8.01 -8.15
CA VAL A 211 -14.79 -8.21 -6.74
C VAL A 211 -16.32 -8.34 -6.58
N ARG A 212 -17.10 -7.52 -7.30
CA ARG A 212 -18.59 -7.57 -7.30
C ARG A 212 -19.11 -8.85 -7.93
N ARG A 213 -18.43 -9.37 -8.95
CA ARG A 213 -18.81 -10.61 -9.64
C ARG A 213 -18.42 -11.88 -8.87
N GLY A 214 -17.81 -11.76 -7.70
CA GLY A 214 -17.44 -12.91 -6.89
C GLY A 214 -16.16 -13.62 -7.33
N LEU A 215 -15.36 -13.04 -8.24
CA LEU A 215 -14.12 -13.65 -8.71
C LEU A 215 -13.11 -13.80 -7.57
N GLY A 216 -12.21 -14.79 -7.67
CA GLY A 216 -11.24 -15.11 -6.62
C GLY A 216 -9.86 -15.48 -7.16
N GLY A 217 -8.91 -15.76 -6.27
CA GLY A 217 -7.59 -16.25 -6.64
C GLY A 217 -6.86 -15.34 -7.66
N ARG A 218 -6.35 -15.93 -8.74
CA ARG A 218 -5.57 -15.21 -9.76
C ARG A 218 -6.34 -14.11 -10.48
N GLU A 219 -7.65 -14.21 -10.57
CA GLU A 219 -8.52 -13.23 -11.24
C GLU A 219 -8.57 -11.88 -10.48
N LEU A 220 -8.18 -11.85 -9.20
CA LEU A 220 -8.04 -10.62 -8.41
C LEU A 220 -6.68 -9.91 -8.57
N ILE A 221 -5.70 -10.50 -9.27
CA ILE A 221 -4.39 -9.87 -9.48
C ILE A 221 -4.51 -8.54 -10.25
N PRO A 222 -5.29 -8.45 -11.36
CA PRO A 222 -5.51 -7.18 -12.04
C PRO A 222 -6.16 -6.11 -11.16
N VAL A 223 -7.03 -6.52 -10.22
CA VAL A 223 -7.71 -5.60 -9.30
C VAL A 223 -6.70 -4.85 -8.43
N LEU A 224 -5.64 -5.51 -7.97
CA LEU A 224 -4.57 -4.88 -7.18
C LEU A 224 -3.90 -3.73 -7.96
N ARG A 225 -3.57 -3.98 -9.23
CA ARG A 225 -2.99 -2.96 -10.13
C ARG A 225 -3.97 -1.81 -10.37
N ASP A 226 -5.19 -2.14 -10.74
CA ASP A 226 -6.20 -1.14 -11.11
C ASP A 226 -6.59 -0.28 -9.90
N THR A 227 -6.63 -0.84 -8.69
CA THR A 227 -6.80 -0.08 -7.44
C THR A 227 -5.63 0.88 -7.20
N GLY A 228 -4.38 0.42 -7.37
CA GLY A 228 -3.19 1.27 -7.23
C GLY A 228 -3.17 2.42 -8.24
N LEU A 229 -3.54 2.15 -9.50
CA LEU A 229 -3.67 3.18 -10.53
C LEU A 229 -4.80 4.15 -10.22
N THR A 230 -5.95 3.67 -9.73
CA THR A 230 -7.06 4.53 -9.28
C THR A 230 -6.60 5.51 -8.21
N MET A 231 -5.89 5.03 -7.20
CA MET A 231 -5.35 5.87 -6.12
C MET A 231 -4.37 6.92 -6.66
N LEU A 232 -3.47 6.52 -7.55
CA LEU A 232 -2.47 7.43 -8.11
C LEU A 232 -3.13 8.52 -8.96
N VAL A 233 -4.02 8.14 -9.88
CA VAL A 233 -4.76 9.09 -10.74
C VAL A 233 -5.58 10.05 -9.89
N TRP A 234 -6.31 9.54 -8.90
CA TRP A 234 -7.08 10.36 -7.97
C TRP A 234 -6.19 11.35 -7.22
N SER A 235 -5.07 10.88 -6.68
CA SER A 235 -4.15 11.72 -5.89
C SER A 235 -3.52 12.83 -6.72
N ILE A 236 -3.11 12.52 -7.97
CA ILE A 236 -2.56 13.54 -8.88
C ILE A 236 -3.62 14.58 -9.23
N ALA A 237 -4.83 14.13 -9.61
CA ALA A 237 -5.92 15.02 -9.98
C ALA A 237 -6.30 15.97 -8.82
N VAL A 238 -6.47 15.43 -7.62
CA VAL A 238 -6.80 16.23 -6.43
C VAL A 238 -5.65 17.15 -6.03
N ALA A 239 -4.40 16.68 -6.11
CA ALA A 239 -3.24 17.51 -5.79
C ALA A 239 -3.12 18.71 -6.73
N LEU A 240 -3.33 18.51 -8.04
CA LEU A 240 -3.32 19.60 -9.02
C LEU A 240 -4.49 20.57 -8.78
N ALA A 241 -5.68 20.05 -8.49
CA ALA A 241 -6.84 20.88 -8.17
C ALA A 241 -6.61 21.73 -6.91
N LEU A 242 -5.97 21.18 -5.88
CA LEU A 242 -5.63 21.91 -4.66
C LEU A 242 -4.47 22.91 -4.86
N ALA A 243 -3.50 22.61 -5.74
CA ALA A 243 -2.35 23.46 -5.94
C ALA A 243 -2.62 24.65 -6.85
N PHE A 244 -3.59 24.55 -7.78
CA PHE A 244 -3.81 25.55 -8.84
C PHE A 244 -5.28 26.04 -8.95
N GLY A 245 -6.19 25.47 -8.20
CA GLY A 245 -7.61 25.85 -8.13
C GLY A 245 -7.94 26.66 -6.89
#